data_3c2d4056e7d5a8b5579570df84fa668c
#
_entry.id   3c2d4056e7d5a8b5579570df84fa668c
#
_cell.length_a   1.000
_cell.length_b   1.000
_cell.length_c   1.000
_cell.angle_alpha   90.00
_cell.angle_beta   90.00
_cell.angle_gamma   90.00
#
_symmetry.space_group_name_H-M   'P 1'
#
loop_
_entity.id
_entity.type
_entity.pdbx_description
1 polymer ?
#
loop_
_entity_poly.entity_id
_entity_poly.type
_entity_poly.pdbx_seq_one_letter_code
_entity_poly.pdbx_strand_id
1 'polypeptide(L)'
;MASPRRLEILRLIWQAERSAGDIHRTMSDVTFGAVSLQLRTLVDAGLAEVRADGRRRFYRARREALGDLGAALERMWEDALWRLKLQAELEASRRGPRPRRRRGPARHQKGTSS
;
A
#
# COMPACT_ATOMS: atom_id res chain seq x y z
N MET A 1 13.50 -15.80 -2.68
CA MET A 1 12.06 -15.59 -2.81
C MET A 1 11.62 -14.41 -1.96
N ALA A 2 10.81 -13.54 -2.53
CA ALA A 2 10.33 -12.38 -1.78
C ALA A 2 9.26 -12.81 -0.80
N SER A 3 9.30 -12.29 0.42
CA SER A 3 8.28 -12.59 1.40
C SER A 3 7.02 -11.78 1.07
N PRO A 4 5.83 -12.31 1.41
CA PRO A 4 4.60 -11.53 1.22
C PRO A 4 4.63 -10.19 1.94
N ARG A 5 5.27 -10.13 3.10
CA ARG A 5 5.37 -8.88 3.85
C ARG A 5 6.22 -7.86 3.12
N ARG A 6 7.30 -8.32 2.48
CA ARG A 6 8.16 -7.42 1.72
C ARG A 6 7.43 -6.86 0.52
N LEU A 7 6.64 -7.68 -0.15
CA LEU A 7 5.85 -7.22 -1.29
C LEU A 7 4.79 -6.21 -0.86
N GLU A 8 4.19 -6.42 0.30
CA GLU A 8 3.20 -5.48 0.81
C GLU A 8 3.84 -4.13 1.13
N ILE A 9 5.01 -4.15 1.75
CA ILE A 9 5.72 -2.92 2.05
C ILE A 9 6.10 -2.20 0.75
N LEU A 10 6.58 -2.96 -0.23
CA LEU A 10 6.93 -2.38 -1.52
C LEU A 10 5.72 -1.71 -2.17
N ARG A 11 4.55 -2.34 -2.07
CA ARG A 11 3.33 -1.77 -2.60
C ARG A 11 3.00 -0.43 -1.93
N LEU A 12 3.16 -0.39 -0.62
CA LEU A 12 2.84 0.83 0.13
C LEU A 12 3.74 2.00 -0.26
N ILE A 13 5.04 1.75 -0.37
CA ILE A 13 5.96 2.82 -0.75
C ILE A 13 5.96 3.09 -2.25
N TRP A 14 5.35 2.21 -3.02
CA TRP A 14 5.13 2.42 -4.45
C TRP A 14 4.03 3.45 -4.67
N GLN A 15 3.00 3.40 -3.85
CA GLN A 15 1.87 4.30 -3.98
C GLN A 15 2.20 5.71 -3.52
N ALA A 16 2.99 5.83 -2.44
CA ALA A 16 3.31 7.12 -1.87
C ALA A 16 4.53 6.98 -0.97
N GLU A 17 5.25 8.07 -0.79
CA GLU A 17 6.35 8.12 0.15
C GLU A 17 5.79 7.94 1.57
N ARG A 18 6.43 7.08 2.38
CA ARG A 18 5.93 6.74 3.70
C ARG A 18 7.08 6.55 4.68
N SER A 19 6.85 6.87 5.94
CA SER A 19 7.80 6.58 7.00
C SER A 19 7.58 5.14 7.48
N ALA A 20 8.56 4.60 8.21
CA ALA A 20 8.40 3.27 8.80
C ALA A 20 7.22 3.22 9.75
N GLY A 21 7.00 4.32 10.49
CA GLY A 21 5.85 4.39 11.38
C GLY A 21 4.53 4.33 10.65
N ASP A 22 4.44 5.01 9.49
CA ASP A 22 3.23 4.97 8.67
C ASP A 22 2.95 3.56 8.19
N ILE A 23 3.99 2.86 7.77
CA ILE A 23 3.86 1.49 7.29
C ILE A 23 3.43 0.58 8.42
N HIS A 24 4.04 0.74 9.59
CA HIS A 24 3.71 -0.09 10.74
C HIS A 24 2.25 0.08 11.16
N ARG A 25 1.72 1.29 11.06
CA ARG A 25 0.31 1.52 11.37
C ARG A 25 -0.61 0.76 10.44
N THR A 26 -0.20 0.60 9.19
CA THR A 26 -0.98 -0.17 8.21
C THR A 26 -0.81 -1.67 8.41
N MET A 27 0.40 -2.08 8.81
CA MET A 27 0.73 -3.50 8.99
C MET A 27 0.99 -3.78 10.46
N SER A 28 -0.02 -3.57 11.28
CA SER A 28 0.13 -3.66 12.73
C SER A 28 0.34 -5.09 13.23
N ASP A 29 0.18 -6.08 12.37
CA ASP A 29 0.42 -7.48 12.73
C ASP A 29 1.91 -7.85 12.72
N VAL A 30 2.78 -6.92 12.31
CA VAL A 30 4.22 -7.14 12.36
C VAL A 30 4.83 -6.07 13.27
N THR A 31 6.02 -6.36 13.81
CA THR A 31 6.68 -5.40 14.70
C THR A 31 7.28 -4.26 13.89
N PHE A 32 7.50 -3.15 14.56
CA PHE A 32 8.16 -2.01 13.96
C PHE A 32 9.57 -2.40 13.47
N GLY A 33 10.27 -3.21 14.26
CA GLY A 33 11.60 -3.67 13.88
C GLY A 33 11.59 -4.50 12.62
N ALA A 34 10.55 -5.34 12.46
CA ALA A 34 10.43 -6.13 11.24
C ALA A 34 10.18 -5.25 10.02
N VAL A 35 9.35 -4.22 10.18
CA VAL A 35 9.11 -3.26 9.09
C VAL A 35 10.41 -2.55 8.71
N SER A 36 11.15 -2.09 9.72
CA SER A 36 12.41 -1.38 9.48
C SER A 36 13.42 -2.27 8.76
N LEU A 37 13.48 -3.54 9.15
CA LEU A 37 14.40 -4.46 8.50
C LEU A 37 14.04 -4.69 7.04
N GLN A 38 12.76 -4.84 6.74
CA GLN A 38 12.32 -5.02 5.37
C GLN A 38 12.61 -3.79 4.52
N LEU A 39 12.41 -2.60 5.09
CA LEU A 39 12.72 -1.37 4.38
C LEU A 39 14.21 -1.26 4.08
N ARG A 40 15.05 -1.62 5.05
CA ARG A 40 16.49 -1.61 4.83
C ARG A 40 16.88 -2.59 3.72
N THR A 41 16.25 -3.77 3.71
CA THR A 41 16.51 -4.75 2.68
C THR A 41 16.18 -4.20 1.30
N LEU A 42 15.05 -3.50 1.18
CA LEU A 42 14.66 -2.91 -0.10
C LEU A 42 15.63 -1.81 -0.53
N VAL A 43 16.08 -0.99 0.41
CA VAL A 43 17.04 0.07 0.09
C VAL A 43 18.37 -0.54 -0.34
N ASP A 44 18.84 -1.55 0.40
CA ASP A 44 20.12 -2.19 0.08
C ASP A 44 20.08 -2.88 -1.27
N ALA A 45 18.92 -3.38 -1.67
CA ALA A 45 18.75 -4.01 -2.97
C ALA A 45 18.56 -3.00 -4.10
N GLY A 46 18.49 -1.72 -3.80
CA GLY A 46 18.30 -0.69 -4.81
C GLY A 46 16.87 -0.53 -5.28
N LEU A 47 15.91 -1.13 -4.57
CA LEU A 47 14.50 -1.08 -4.96
C LEU A 47 13.76 0.06 -4.28
N ALA A 48 14.34 0.66 -3.27
CA ALA A 48 13.75 1.78 -2.54
C ALA A 48 14.82 2.80 -2.23
N GLU A 49 14.40 4.02 -2.01
CA GLU A 49 15.29 5.08 -1.58
C GLU A 49 14.72 5.72 -0.32
N VAL A 50 15.59 6.32 0.47
CA VAL A 50 15.20 6.90 1.73
C VAL A 50 15.60 8.38 1.75
N ARG A 51 14.73 9.20 2.30
CA ARG A 51 14.95 10.63 2.44
C ARG A 51 14.78 11.00 3.91
N ALA A 52 15.74 11.73 4.44
CA ALA A 52 15.65 12.20 5.82
C ALA A 52 14.97 13.57 5.84
N ASP A 53 14.11 13.76 6.83
CA ASP A 53 13.46 15.05 7.05
C ASP A 53 13.39 15.25 8.56
N GLY A 54 14.38 15.99 9.07
CA GLY A 54 14.54 16.09 10.50
C GLY A 54 14.89 14.74 11.10
N ARG A 55 14.10 14.30 12.06
CA ARG A 55 14.31 13.01 12.71
C ARG A 55 13.60 11.87 12.01
N ARG A 56 12.81 12.18 10.99
CA ARG A 56 12.01 11.18 10.30
C ARG A 56 12.69 10.78 9.03
N ARG A 57 12.44 9.54 8.64
CA ARG A 57 12.92 9.01 7.36
C ARG A 57 11.74 8.53 6.57
N PHE A 58 11.71 8.92 5.31
CA PHE A 58 10.63 8.56 4.40
C PHE A 58 11.19 7.68 3.30
N TYR A 59 10.45 6.65 2.96
CA TYR A 59 10.86 5.65 1.99
C TYR A 59 9.96 5.71 0.78
N ARG A 60 10.54 5.52 -0.37
CA ARG A 60 9.82 5.54 -1.64
C ARG A 60 10.40 4.47 -2.54
N ALA A 61 9.53 3.77 -3.29
CA ALA A 61 9.99 2.77 -4.24
C ALA A 61 10.71 3.44 -5.40
N ARG A 62 11.76 2.79 -5.87
CA ARG A 62 12.47 3.23 -7.06
C ARG A 62 11.88 2.51 -8.25
N ARG A 63 10.83 3.09 -8.81
CA ARG A 63 10.08 2.44 -9.90
C ARG A 63 10.96 2.17 -11.10
N GLU A 64 11.87 3.08 -11.38
CA GLU A 64 12.76 2.94 -12.53
C GLU A 64 13.70 1.76 -12.38
N ALA A 65 14.00 1.36 -11.16
CA ALA A 65 14.91 0.24 -10.93
C ALA A 65 14.27 -1.11 -11.26
N LEU A 66 12.95 -1.16 -11.30
CA LEU A 66 12.23 -2.41 -11.54
C LEU A 66 11.81 -2.58 -12.99
N GLY A 67 11.76 -1.50 -13.77
CA GLY A 67 11.47 -1.59 -15.19
C GLY A 67 10.20 -2.37 -15.50
N ASP A 68 10.33 -3.39 -16.35
CA ASP A 68 9.19 -4.21 -16.77
C ASP A 68 8.58 -4.96 -15.60
N LEU A 69 9.40 -5.35 -14.63
CA LEU A 69 8.89 -6.03 -13.44
C LEU A 69 7.99 -5.09 -12.65
N GLY A 70 8.33 -3.80 -12.62
CA GLY A 70 7.48 -2.81 -11.96
C GLY A 70 6.09 -2.74 -12.57
N ALA A 71 6.02 -2.75 -13.89
CA ALA A 71 4.74 -2.74 -14.58
C ALA A 71 3.93 -4.00 -14.28
N ALA A 72 4.61 -5.15 -14.21
CA ALA A 72 3.96 -6.40 -13.88
C ALA A 72 3.40 -6.37 -12.45
N LEU A 73 4.16 -5.80 -11.52
CA LEU A 73 3.69 -5.67 -10.13
C LEU A 73 2.48 -4.76 -10.04
N GLU A 74 2.50 -3.67 -10.77
CA GLU A 74 1.37 -2.75 -10.76
C GLU A 74 0.11 -3.43 -11.26
N ARG A 75 0.22 -4.22 -12.32
CA ARG A 75 -0.93 -4.95 -12.82
C ARG A 75 -1.43 -5.96 -11.81
N MET A 76 -0.52 -6.64 -11.14
CA MET A 76 -0.90 -7.62 -10.13
C MET A 76 -1.65 -6.96 -8.98
N TRP A 77 -1.18 -5.81 -8.54
CA TRP A 77 -1.83 -5.09 -7.44
C TRP A 77 -3.19 -4.54 -7.85
N GLU A 78 -3.30 -4.04 -9.07
CA GLU A 78 -4.58 -3.56 -9.58
C GLU A 78 -5.59 -4.69 -9.68
N ASP A 79 -5.16 -5.85 -10.14
CA ASP A 79 -6.04 -7.00 -10.24
C ASP A 79 -6.53 -7.44 -8.85
N ALA A 80 -5.64 -7.43 -7.88
CA ALA A 80 -6.02 -7.80 -6.52
C ALA A 80 -7.05 -6.84 -5.95
N LEU A 81 -6.83 -5.55 -6.15
CA LEU A 81 -7.77 -4.54 -5.69
C LEU A 81 -9.12 -4.67 -6.38
N TRP A 82 -9.09 -4.94 -7.68
CA TRP A 82 -10.31 -5.12 -8.45
C TRP A 82 -11.11 -6.32 -7.94
N ARG A 83 -10.42 -7.42 -7.65
CA ARG A 83 -11.11 -8.60 -7.12
C ARG A 83 -11.73 -8.34 -5.78
N LEU A 84 -11.03 -7.62 -4.91
CA LEU A 84 -11.57 -7.28 -3.60
C LEU A 84 -12.80 -6.40 -3.73
N LYS A 85 -12.74 -5.44 -4.62
CA LYS A 85 -13.86 -4.54 -4.83
C LYS A 85 -15.07 -5.29 -5.35
N LEU A 86 -14.86 -6.16 -6.33
CA LEU A 86 -15.93 -6.95 -6.88
C LEU A 86 -16.55 -7.86 -5.84
N GLN A 87 -15.72 -8.50 -5.03
CA GLN A 87 -16.21 -9.39 -3.99
C GLN A 87 -17.04 -8.63 -2.97
N ALA A 88 -16.59 -7.44 -2.60
CA ALA A 88 -17.33 -6.62 -1.65
C ALA A 88 -18.71 -6.25 -2.21
N GLU A 89 -18.75 -5.92 -3.49
CA GLU A 89 -20.02 -5.58 -4.13
C GLU A 89 -20.95 -6.78 -4.20
N LEU A 90 -20.41 -7.95 -4.49
CA LEU A 90 -21.22 -9.16 -4.52
C LEU A 90 -21.78 -9.50 -3.16
N GLU A 91 -20.98 -9.31 -2.13
CA GLU A 91 -21.46 -9.55 -0.77
C GLU A 91 -22.55 -8.58 -0.37
N ALA A 92 -22.40 -7.33 -0.76
CA ALA A 92 -23.42 -6.34 -0.48
C ALA A 92 -24.72 -6.70 -1.18
N SER A 93 -24.65 -7.19 -2.42
CA SER A 93 -25.84 -7.64 -3.14
C SER A 93 -26.48 -8.82 -2.47
N ARG A 94 -25.66 -9.74 -1.97
CA ARG A 94 -26.16 -10.95 -1.34
C ARG A 94 -26.91 -10.65 -0.07
N ARG A 95 -26.53 -9.59 0.63
CA ARG A 95 -27.21 -9.19 1.85
C ARG A 95 -28.50 -8.46 1.60
N GLY A 96 -28.77 -8.12 0.35
CA GLY A 96 -29.98 -7.39 0.00
C GLY A 96 -29.82 -5.90 0.22
N PRO A 97 -30.91 -5.16 0.06
CA PRO A 97 -30.85 -3.70 0.19
C PRO A 97 -30.38 -3.28 1.57
N ARG A 98 -29.49 -2.29 1.58
CA ARG A 98 -28.97 -1.78 2.83
C ARG A 98 -29.64 -0.48 3.18
N PRO A 99 -29.75 -0.18 4.47
CA PRO A 99 -30.26 1.11 4.87
C PRO A 99 -29.35 2.21 4.30
N ARG A 100 -29.95 3.29 3.88
CA ARG A 100 -29.21 4.37 3.32
C ARG A 100 -28.39 5.06 4.38
N ARG A 101 -27.20 5.20 4.11
CA ARG A 101 -26.40 5.91 5.01
C ARG A 101 -26.15 7.19 4.49
N ARG A 102 -26.07 7.80 4.95
CA ARG A 102 -25.71 8.92 4.34
C ARG A 102 -24.42 9.19 4.02
N ARG A 103 -24.37 9.07 3.39
CA ARG A 103 -23.20 9.15 3.02
C ARG A 103 -22.39 9.72 3.01
N GLY A 104 -22.38 9.82 2.91
CA GLY A 104 -21.46 10.16 2.75
C GLY A 104 -20.76 10.48 2.47
N PRO A 105 -20.60 10.72 2.30
CA PRO A 105 -19.62 11.03 1.88
C PRO A 105 -18.97 11.15 1.50
N ALA A 106 -19.02 11.27 1.12
CA ALA A 106 -18.42 11.50 0.78
C ALA A 106 -17.66 11.62 0.56
N ARG A 107 -17.82 11.55 0.25
CA ARG A 107 -17.28 11.72 0.02
C ARG A 107 -16.43 11.86 -0.15
N HIS A 108 -16.45 11.72 -0.65
CA HIS A 108 -15.92 11.94 -0.88
C HIS A 108 -15.17 12.12 -0.91
N GLN A 109 -15.26 12.12 -1.17
CA GLN A 109 -14.73 12.44 -1.29
C GLN A 109 -14.04 12.89 -1.29
N LYS A 110 -14.16 13.06 -1.60
CA LYS A 110 -13.51 13.54 -1.63
C LYS A 110 -12.70 13.74 -1.52
N GLY A 111 -12.72 13.73 -1.83
CA GLY A 111 -11.87 13.90 -1.80
C GLY A 111 -11.13 13.90 -1.86
N THR A 112 -11.11 13.81 -2.19
CA THR A 112 -10.38 13.93 -2.25
C THR A 112 -9.68 14.07 -2.28
N SER A 113 -9.63 14.09 -2.58
CA SER A 113 -8.87 14.26 -2.52
C SER A 113 -8.28 14.30 -2.43
N SER A 114 -8.17 14.27 -2.73
CA SER A 114 -7.37 14.31 -2.48
C SER A 114 -7.08 14.29 -2.37
#